data_099575809ea9f1a8efeb8324d9f9e776
#
_entry.id   099575809ea9f1a8efeb8324d9f9e776
#
_cell.length_a   1.000
_cell.length_b   1.000
_cell.length_c   1.000
_cell.angle_alpha   90.00
_cell.angle_beta   90.00
_cell.angle_gamma   90.00
#
_symmetry.space_group_name_H-M   'P 1'
#
loop_
_entity.id
_entity.type
_entity.pdbx_description
1 polymer ?
#
loop_
_entity_poly.entity_id
_entity_poly.type
_entity_poly.pdbx_seq_one_letter_code
_entity_poly.pdbx_strand_id
1 'polypeptide(L)'
;MHHGSDRNPQHPFLTPEERAAIDRGRWFSALSPSLRHDIFRLGTVTRYAHGDLILEQGELAQHWFACASGAIRFRRTSPAGKLVTLAYVEPGIWVGEAEVLHRGPNTYDAHAHGRTTVLGVAETVFRQLLHDHNEFGEALLT
;
A
#
# COMPACT_ATOMS: atom_id res chain seq x y z
N MET A 1 -7.59 3.77 26.19
CA MET A 1 -7.73 3.38 25.62
C MET A 1 -7.40 3.05 24.72
N HIS A 2 -7.35 2.86 24.59
CA HIS A 2 -7.12 2.22 23.76
C HIS A 2 -6.56 2.44 22.63
N HIS A 3 -6.10 2.26 22.51
CA HIS A 3 -5.76 2.35 21.63
C HIS A 3 -6.12 2.04 20.52
N GLY A 4 -6.17 1.45 20.48
CA GLY A 4 -6.79 0.91 19.29
C GLY A 4 -7.65 1.82 18.49
N SER A 5 -7.84 3.01 18.92
CA SER A 5 -8.65 4.01 18.26
C SER A 5 -8.11 4.40 16.88
N ASP A 6 -6.80 4.24 16.68
CA ASP A 6 -6.17 4.63 15.41
C ASP A 6 -6.28 3.54 14.35
N ARG A 7 -6.57 2.34 14.77
CA ARG A 7 -6.93 1.24 13.90
C ARG A 7 -8.40 0.97 14.08
N ASN A 8 -9.21 1.65 13.36
CA ASN A 8 -10.63 1.63 13.64
C ASN A 8 -11.34 0.63 12.73
N PRO A 9 -11.70 -0.56 13.25
CA PRO A 9 -12.42 -1.55 12.45
C PRO A 9 -13.84 -1.10 12.10
N GLN A 10 -14.36 -0.05 12.76
CA GLN A 10 -15.65 0.52 12.43
C GLN A 10 -15.59 1.39 11.18
N HIS A 11 -14.39 1.68 10.66
CA HIS A 11 -14.21 2.46 9.45
C HIS A 11 -13.46 1.62 8.40
N PRO A 12 -14.12 0.54 7.90
CA PRO A 12 -13.46 -0.34 6.94
C PRO A 12 -13.37 0.24 5.53
N PHE A 13 -13.95 1.40 5.31
CA PHE A 13 -13.97 2.06 4.02
C PHE A 13 -13.13 3.33 4.07
N LEU A 14 -12.60 3.70 2.90
CA LEU A 14 -11.90 4.98 2.76
C LEU A 14 -12.88 6.13 2.95
N THR A 15 -12.41 7.20 3.60
CA THR A 15 -13.15 8.46 3.58
C THR A 15 -13.14 9.04 2.16
N PRO A 16 -14.06 9.98 1.84
CA PRO A 16 -14.02 10.63 0.54
C PRO A 16 -12.67 11.29 0.22
N GLU A 17 -12.02 11.87 1.21
CA GLU A 17 -10.70 12.51 1.05
C GLU A 17 -9.62 11.48 0.75
N GLU A 18 -9.65 10.35 1.44
CA GLU A 18 -8.69 9.26 1.23
C GLU A 18 -8.86 8.66 -0.16
N ARG A 19 -10.10 8.41 -0.55
CA ARG A 19 -10.39 7.89 -1.88
C ARG A 19 -9.95 8.87 -2.96
N ALA A 20 -10.23 10.16 -2.76
CA ALA A 20 -9.82 11.19 -3.69
C ALA A 20 -8.30 11.26 -3.83
N ALA A 21 -7.57 11.08 -2.72
CA ALA A 21 -6.10 11.09 -2.76
C ALA A 21 -5.56 9.96 -3.66
N ILE A 22 -6.13 8.76 -3.57
CA ILE A 22 -5.74 7.64 -4.42
C ILE A 22 -6.15 7.91 -5.86
N ASP A 23 -7.37 8.38 -6.10
CA ASP A 23 -7.88 8.67 -7.44
C ASP A 23 -7.04 9.73 -8.16
N ARG A 24 -6.45 10.68 -7.43
CA ARG A 24 -5.59 11.71 -8.01
C ARG A 24 -4.20 11.21 -8.36
N GLY A 25 -3.81 10.04 -7.86
CA GLY A 25 -2.50 9.48 -8.15
C GLY A 25 -2.28 9.39 -9.65
N ARG A 26 -1.12 9.86 -10.11
CA ARG A 26 -0.85 10.00 -11.54
C ARG A 26 -0.97 8.67 -12.27
N TRP A 27 -0.34 7.65 -11.70
CA TRP A 27 -0.37 6.31 -12.28
C TRP A 27 -1.78 5.73 -12.21
N PHE A 28 -2.41 5.83 -11.05
CA PHE A 28 -3.72 5.21 -10.80
C PHE A 28 -4.82 5.85 -11.65
N SER A 29 -4.78 7.17 -11.82
CA SER A 29 -5.82 7.89 -12.57
C SER A 29 -5.82 7.52 -14.05
N ALA A 30 -4.71 6.97 -14.56
CA ALA A 30 -4.62 6.53 -15.94
C ALA A 30 -5.23 5.15 -16.18
N LEU A 31 -5.55 4.40 -15.13
CA LEU A 31 -6.19 3.10 -15.25
C LEU A 31 -7.65 3.26 -15.67
N SER A 32 -8.21 2.22 -16.30
CA SER A 32 -9.62 2.26 -16.70
C SER A 32 -10.53 2.37 -15.46
N PRO A 33 -11.73 2.96 -15.61
CA PRO A 33 -12.69 3.02 -14.49
C PRO A 33 -13.03 1.65 -13.92
N SER A 34 -13.11 0.63 -14.76
CA SER A 34 -13.42 -0.73 -14.33
C SER A 34 -12.34 -1.28 -13.41
N LEU A 35 -11.07 -1.12 -13.79
CA LEU A 35 -9.94 -1.60 -12.98
C LEU A 35 -9.85 -0.82 -11.67
N ARG A 36 -9.99 0.51 -11.71
CA ARG A 36 -9.99 1.33 -10.50
C ARG A 36 -11.10 0.93 -9.54
N HIS A 37 -12.30 0.68 -10.09
CA HIS A 37 -13.44 0.24 -9.28
C HIS A 37 -13.13 -1.08 -8.57
N ASP A 38 -12.58 -2.06 -9.27
CA ASP A 38 -12.25 -3.36 -8.69
C ASP A 38 -11.16 -3.26 -7.63
N ILE A 39 -10.17 -2.40 -7.84
CA ILE A 39 -9.11 -2.18 -6.85
C ILE A 39 -9.72 -1.63 -5.55
N PHE A 40 -10.59 -0.63 -5.64
CA PHE A 40 -11.26 -0.10 -4.45
C PHE A 40 -12.17 -1.14 -3.80
N ARG A 41 -12.89 -1.89 -4.60
CA ARG A 41 -13.87 -2.87 -4.09
C ARG A 41 -13.19 -4.04 -3.39
N LEU A 42 -12.07 -4.51 -3.91
CA LEU A 42 -11.40 -5.71 -3.44
C LEU A 42 -10.26 -5.42 -2.46
N GLY A 43 -9.84 -4.18 -2.37
CA GLY A 43 -8.80 -3.77 -1.43
C GLY A 43 -9.29 -3.73 0.00
N THR A 44 -8.36 -3.78 0.93
CA THR A 44 -8.63 -3.74 2.37
C THR A 44 -8.04 -2.47 2.96
N VAL A 45 -8.83 -1.75 3.75
CA VAL A 45 -8.40 -0.52 4.42
C VAL A 45 -7.84 -0.88 5.78
N THR A 46 -6.62 -0.42 6.08
CA THR A 46 -6.01 -0.56 7.40
C THR A 46 -5.54 0.80 7.88
N ARG A 47 -5.81 1.10 9.14
CA ARG A 47 -5.44 2.37 9.76
C ARG A 47 -4.38 2.12 10.81
N TYR A 48 -3.34 2.96 10.78
CA TYR A 48 -2.16 2.81 11.64
C TYR A 48 -1.94 4.06 12.48
N ALA A 49 -1.48 3.86 13.71
CA ALA A 49 -0.97 4.93 14.55
C ALA A 49 0.47 5.25 14.15
N HIS A 50 0.95 6.42 14.53
CA HIS A 50 2.34 6.81 14.28
C HIS A 50 3.30 5.73 14.81
N GLY A 51 4.25 5.33 13.99
CA GLY A 51 5.28 4.36 14.37
C GLY A 51 4.88 2.90 14.19
N ASP A 52 3.62 2.61 13.89
CA ASP A 52 3.19 1.22 13.65
C ASP A 52 3.93 0.62 12.46
N LEU A 53 4.30 -0.65 12.60
CA LEU A 53 4.93 -1.40 11.53
C LEU A 53 3.87 -1.79 10.48
N ILE A 54 4.16 -1.50 9.22
CA ILE A 54 3.32 -1.86 8.09
C ILE A 54 3.90 -3.05 7.34
N LEU A 55 5.21 -3.02 7.07
CA LEU A 55 5.96 -4.11 6.44
C LEU A 55 7.23 -4.36 7.21
N GLU A 56 7.65 -5.62 7.25
CA GLU A 56 8.92 -6.01 7.83
C GLU A 56 9.87 -6.51 6.75
N GLN A 57 11.09 -5.98 6.72
CA GLN A 57 12.14 -6.41 5.79
C GLN A 57 12.40 -7.91 5.98
N GLY A 58 12.50 -8.64 4.86
CA GLY A 58 12.76 -10.07 4.88
C GLY A 58 11.54 -10.95 4.93
N GLU A 59 10.40 -10.45 5.38
CA GLU A 59 9.14 -11.20 5.35
C GLU A 59 8.63 -11.29 3.92
N LEU A 60 7.94 -12.37 3.59
CA LEU A 60 7.35 -12.56 2.27
C LEU A 60 6.36 -11.45 1.95
N ALA A 61 6.51 -10.83 0.78
CA ALA A 61 5.60 -9.78 0.35
C ALA A 61 4.22 -10.36 0.05
N GLN A 62 3.19 -9.86 0.73
CA GLN A 62 1.83 -10.37 0.63
C GLN A 62 0.83 -9.35 0.14
N HIS A 63 1.23 -8.09 0.00
CA HIS A 63 0.32 -7.01 -0.35
C HIS A 63 0.98 -5.99 -1.26
N TRP A 64 0.22 -5.57 -2.25
CA TRP A 64 0.44 -4.34 -3.01
C TRP A 64 -0.41 -3.27 -2.33
N PHE A 65 0.11 -2.08 -2.10
CA PHE A 65 -0.66 -1.13 -1.31
C PHE A 65 -0.38 0.33 -1.68
N ALA A 66 -1.34 1.18 -1.32
CA ALA A 66 -1.23 2.62 -1.48
C ALA A 66 -1.39 3.32 -0.15
N CYS A 67 -0.70 4.44 0.01
CA CYS A 67 -0.97 5.37 1.08
C CYS A 67 -2.22 6.17 0.72
N ALA A 68 -3.21 6.21 1.61
CA ALA A 68 -4.44 6.96 1.39
C ALA A 68 -4.46 8.26 2.20
N SER A 69 -3.81 8.28 3.37
CA SER A 69 -3.62 9.49 4.17
C SER A 69 -2.40 9.29 5.07
N GLY A 70 -1.82 10.38 5.55
CA GLY A 70 -0.61 10.34 6.34
C GLY A 70 0.61 10.14 5.45
N ALA A 71 1.57 9.36 5.91
CA ALA A 71 2.77 9.04 5.15
C ALA A 71 3.36 7.73 5.64
N ILE A 72 4.12 7.06 4.77
CA ILE A 72 4.80 5.82 5.11
C ILE A 72 6.30 6.08 5.00
N ARG A 73 7.04 5.72 6.04
CA ARG A 73 8.49 5.87 6.05
C ARG A 73 9.13 4.52 5.75
N PHE A 74 9.90 4.47 4.67
CA PHE A 74 10.63 3.28 4.26
C PHE A 74 12.06 3.35 4.75
N ARG A 75 12.51 2.27 5.42
CA ARG A 75 13.88 2.15 5.91
C ARG A 75 14.41 0.76 5.60
N ARG A 76 15.73 0.68 5.47
CA ARG A 76 16.40 -0.60 5.26
C ARG A 76 17.61 -0.70 6.17
N THR A 77 17.82 -1.90 6.72
CA THR A 77 19.04 -2.21 7.43
C THR A 77 20.09 -2.65 6.41
N SER A 78 21.23 -1.96 6.39
CA SER A 78 22.33 -2.30 5.49
C SER A 78 23.05 -3.57 5.96
N PRO A 79 23.88 -4.20 5.11
CA PRO A 79 24.68 -5.34 5.55
C PRO A 79 25.59 -5.04 6.74
N ALA A 80 25.96 -3.78 6.93
CA ALA A 80 26.76 -3.35 8.08
C ALA A 80 25.91 -3.16 9.35
N GLY A 81 24.60 -3.44 9.29
CA GLY A 81 23.70 -3.28 10.42
C GLY A 81 23.19 -1.87 10.64
N LYS A 82 23.42 -0.97 9.70
CA LYS A 82 23.01 0.42 9.81
C LYS A 82 21.62 0.64 9.23
N LEU A 83 20.76 1.31 10.00
CA LEU A 83 19.41 1.64 9.56
C LEU A 83 19.43 2.92 8.73
N VAL A 84 18.91 2.84 7.51
CA VAL A 84 18.90 3.95 6.56
C VAL A 84 17.47 4.24 6.11
N THR A 85 17.07 5.52 6.18
CA THR A 85 15.78 5.95 5.64
C THR A 85 15.92 6.08 4.12
N LEU A 86 15.04 5.39 3.37
CA LEU A 86 15.05 5.39 1.92
C LEU A 86 14.14 6.46 1.34
N ALA A 87 12.91 6.56 1.89
CA ALA A 87 11.89 7.44 1.33
C ALA A 87 10.71 7.59 2.27
N TYR A 88 9.94 8.64 2.01
CA TYR A 88 8.59 8.79 2.55
C TYR A 88 7.61 8.66 1.39
N VAL A 89 6.57 7.87 1.58
CA VAL A 89 5.53 7.65 0.59
C VAL A 89 4.29 8.43 1.00
N GLU A 90 3.85 9.30 0.11
CA GLU A 90 2.74 10.21 0.33
C GLU A 90 1.43 9.64 -0.21
N PRO A 91 0.28 10.24 0.15
CA PRO A 91 -1.01 9.76 -0.35
C PRO A 91 -1.07 9.72 -1.89
N GLY A 92 -1.66 8.65 -2.40
CA GLY A 92 -1.80 8.43 -3.84
C GLY A 92 -0.68 7.61 -4.47
N ILE A 93 0.35 7.26 -3.72
CA ILE A 93 1.48 6.49 -4.24
C ILE A 93 1.28 5.01 -3.91
N TRP A 94 1.48 4.15 -4.90
CA TRP A 94 1.41 2.70 -4.77
C TRP A 94 2.81 2.09 -4.70
N VAL A 95 2.96 1.04 -3.87
CA VAL A 95 4.24 0.37 -3.66
C VAL A 95 4.03 -1.13 -3.47
N GLY A 96 5.09 -1.90 -3.71
CA GLY A 96 5.13 -3.33 -3.40
C GLY A 96 4.83 -4.24 -4.59
N GLU A 97 4.56 -3.71 -5.78
CA GLU A 97 4.18 -4.52 -6.93
C GLU A 97 5.30 -5.47 -7.36
N ALA A 98 6.53 -5.02 -7.35
CA ALA A 98 7.66 -5.86 -7.78
C ALA A 98 7.82 -7.07 -6.87
N GLU A 99 7.80 -6.85 -5.57
CA GLU A 99 7.97 -7.92 -4.58
C GLU A 99 6.83 -8.92 -4.66
N VAL A 100 5.59 -8.45 -4.83
CA VAL A 100 4.43 -9.34 -4.95
C VAL A 100 4.50 -10.13 -6.26
N LEU A 101 4.84 -9.48 -7.37
CA LEU A 101 4.95 -10.15 -8.67
C LEU A 101 5.99 -11.27 -8.65
N HIS A 102 7.13 -11.03 -8.03
CA HIS A 102 8.22 -11.98 -7.99
C HIS A 102 8.14 -12.97 -6.82
N ARG A 103 7.10 -12.86 -6.00
CA ARG A 103 6.94 -13.69 -4.78
C ARG A 103 8.19 -13.64 -3.91
N GLY A 104 8.76 -12.45 -3.80
CA GLY A 104 9.98 -12.23 -3.05
C GLY A 104 9.73 -11.65 -1.67
N PRO A 105 10.80 -11.48 -0.88
CA PRO A 105 10.70 -10.84 0.41
C PRO A 105 10.57 -9.32 0.28
N ASN A 106 10.01 -8.69 1.31
CA ASN A 106 10.06 -7.24 1.42
C ASN A 106 11.51 -6.79 1.50
N THR A 107 11.87 -5.76 0.74
CA THR A 107 13.25 -5.28 0.68
C THR A 107 13.53 -4.19 1.70
N TYR A 108 12.51 -3.75 2.44
CA TYR A 108 12.63 -2.68 3.43
C TYR A 108 11.56 -2.83 4.50
N ASP A 109 11.75 -2.11 5.62
CA ASP A 109 10.71 -1.91 6.63
C ASP A 109 9.87 -0.70 6.24
N ALA A 110 8.58 -0.76 6.52
CA ALA A 110 7.69 0.39 6.35
C ALA A 110 6.95 0.64 7.65
N HIS A 111 7.01 1.88 8.11
CA HIS A 111 6.33 2.33 9.34
C HIS A 111 5.43 3.51 9.03
N ALA A 112 4.33 3.61 9.76
CA ALA A 112 3.46 4.77 9.66
C ALA A 112 4.18 6.01 10.19
N HIS A 113 4.14 7.09 9.43
CA HIS A 113 4.65 8.39 9.85
C HIS A 113 3.44 9.31 10.06
N GLY A 114 3.10 9.53 11.33
CA GLY A 114 1.83 10.10 11.69
C GLY A 114 0.72 9.06 11.57
N ARG A 115 -0.52 9.47 11.80
CA ARG A 115 -1.68 8.61 11.53
C ARG A 115 -1.74 8.34 10.04
N THR A 116 -1.86 7.07 9.68
CA THR A 116 -1.74 6.65 8.29
C THR A 116 -2.84 5.66 7.94
N THR A 117 -3.45 5.85 6.79
CA THR A 117 -4.41 4.91 6.22
C THR A 117 -3.82 4.31 4.96
N VAL A 118 -3.93 3.00 4.84
CA VAL A 118 -3.39 2.24 3.72
C VAL A 118 -4.52 1.45 3.07
N LEU A 119 -4.56 1.46 1.74
CA LEU A 119 -5.38 0.55 0.96
C LEU A 119 -4.48 -0.56 0.47
N GLY A 120 -4.70 -1.79 0.96
CA GLY A 120 -3.89 -2.95 0.62
C GLY A 120 -4.63 -3.90 -0.28
N VAL A 121 -3.91 -4.48 -1.24
CA VAL A 121 -4.44 -5.49 -2.15
C VAL A 121 -3.63 -6.76 -1.90
N ALA A 122 -4.30 -7.78 -1.35
CA ALA A 122 -3.66 -9.05 -1.05
C ALA A 122 -3.16 -9.73 -2.32
N GLU A 123 -2.13 -10.55 -2.19
CA GLU A 123 -1.51 -11.22 -3.34
C GLU A 123 -2.53 -11.97 -4.20
N THR A 124 -3.45 -12.70 -3.58
CA THR A 124 -4.45 -13.46 -4.32
C THR A 124 -5.36 -12.55 -5.15
N VAL A 125 -5.75 -11.40 -4.58
CA VAL A 125 -6.57 -10.41 -5.28
C VAL A 125 -5.74 -9.76 -6.39
N PHE A 126 -4.48 -9.44 -6.12
CA PHE A 126 -3.57 -8.85 -7.09
C PHE A 126 -3.48 -9.73 -8.35
N ARG A 127 -3.33 -11.04 -8.15
CA ARG A 127 -3.26 -11.98 -9.27
C ARG A 127 -4.59 -12.12 -9.99
N GLN A 128 -5.70 -12.06 -9.28
CA GLN A 128 -7.02 -12.06 -9.89
C GLN A 128 -7.23 -10.83 -10.76
N LEU A 129 -6.77 -9.66 -10.29
CA LEU A 129 -6.84 -8.43 -11.06
C LEU A 129 -6.00 -8.53 -12.34
N LEU A 130 -4.82 -9.13 -12.26
CA LEU A 130 -3.99 -9.38 -13.45
C LEU A 130 -4.70 -10.28 -14.46
N HIS A 131 -5.43 -11.27 -13.97
CA HIS A 131 -6.18 -12.18 -14.82
C HIS A 131 -7.38 -11.49 -15.48
N ASP A 132 -8.11 -10.69 -14.71
CA ASP A 132 -9.36 -10.08 -15.17
C ASP A 132 -9.16 -8.82 -16.01
N HIS A 133 -8.02 -8.15 -15.86
CA HIS A 133 -7.74 -6.87 -16.51
C HIS A 133 -6.39 -6.93 -17.23
N ASN A 134 -6.43 -7.17 -18.54
CA ASN A 134 -5.20 -7.28 -19.35
C ASN A 134 -4.32 -6.03 -19.25
N GLU A 135 -4.92 -4.86 -19.10
CA GLU A 135 -4.19 -3.60 -19.01
C GLU A 135 -3.35 -3.48 -17.75
N PHE A 136 -3.71 -4.23 -16.69
CA PHE A 136 -3.04 -4.08 -15.39
C PHE A 136 -1.56 -4.47 -15.47
N GLY A 137 -1.27 -5.59 -16.12
CA GLY A 137 0.11 -6.02 -16.30
C GLY A 137 0.96 -4.99 -17.02
N GLU A 138 0.42 -4.39 -18.09
CA GLU A 138 1.12 -3.34 -18.82
C GLU A 138 1.30 -2.08 -17.98
N ALA A 139 0.27 -1.68 -17.24
CA ALA A 139 0.34 -0.50 -16.40
C ALA A 139 1.40 -0.62 -15.31
N LEU A 140 1.62 -1.82 -14.77
CA LEU A 140 2.63 -2.05 -13.75
C LEU A 140 4.06 -1.89 -14.27
N LEU A 141 4.26 -1.96 -15.58
CA LEU A 141 5.58 -1.81 -16.21
C LEU A 141 5.92 -0.34 -16.52
N THR A 142 4.99 0.56 -16.35
CA THR A 142 5.23 2.00 -16.57
C THR A 142 5.49 2.78 -15.24
#